data_62cf02ef9343c0d0712712c7d210d3ec
#
_entry.id   62cf02ef9343c0d0712712c7d210d3ec
#
_cell.length_a   1.000
_cell.length_b   1.000
_cell.length_c   1.000
_cell.angle_alpha   90.00
_cell.angle_beta   90.00
_cell.angle_gamma   90.00
#
_symmetry.space_group_name_H-M   'P 1'
#
loop_
_entity.id
_entity.type
_entity.pdbx_description
1 polymer ?
#
loop_
_entity_poly.entity_id
_entity_poly.type
_entity_poly.pdbx_seq_one_letter_code
_entity_poly.pdbx_strand_id
1 'polypeptide(L)'
;MPSSTFPARCLGVVALLATTACSTYLDARAEAALREALVRVVGPAASYDVRVSGASVDGSRIEHVRFVGRRIARADAPVLDRLELDLHGVVVDRAAKSLTAVGATRVELQLKGADLAVFLGRWLGEPRVTLAPPDRIAVAGTPRIGGIALGGAGGAELQGRLIGNGTQLFLMMDRIRLGRGEAPALARVVVERAINPILDVAERPLPARLDAVEVGSDDTIRIAASGSRLPQAAP
;
A
#
# COMPACT_ATOMS: atom_id res chain seq x y z
N MET A 1 69.58 -17.38 -20.79
CA MET A 1 68.58 -17.28 -19.68
C MET A 1 67.61 -16.17 -20.02
N PRO A 2 66.36 -16.43 -20.41
CA PRO A 2 65.35 -15.40 -20.64
C PRO A 2 64.49 -15.26 -19.39
N SER A 3 64.47 -14.08 -18.82
CA SER A 3 63.58 -13.64 -17.73
C SER A 3 62.17 -13.33 -18.25
N SER A 4 61.22 -14.16 -17.81
CA SER A 4 59.78 -13.97 -18.09
C SER A 4 59.18 -12.97 -17.11
N THR A 5 58.91 -11.77 -17.59
CA THR A 5 58.11 -10.74 -16.91
C THR A 5 56.63 -11.06 -17.10
N PHE A 6 55.97 -11.57 -16.06
CA PHE A 6 54.51 -11.72 -15.99
C PHE A 6 53.87 -10.31 -15.86
N PRO A 7 52.83 -9.98 -16.65
CA PRO A 7 52.22 -8.67 -16.54
C PRO A 7 51.26 -8.62 -15.35
N ALA A 8 51.55 -7.73 -14.41
CA ALA A 8 50.78 -7.45 -13.18
C ALA A 8 49.34 -6.85 -13.41
N ARG A 9 48.83 -6.90 -14.64
CA ARG A 9 47.53 -6.26 -15.01
C ARG A 9 46.30 -7.16 -14.87
N CYS A 10 46.46 -8.49 -14.65
CA CYS A 10 45.31 -9.39 -14.56
C CYS A 10 44.71 -9.53 -13.15
N LEU A 11 45.43 -9.15 -12.10
CA LEU A 11 44.94 -9.32 -10.71
C LEU A 11 43.85 -8.32 -10.31
N GLY A 12 43.80 -7.12 -10.93
CA GLY A 12 42.82 -6.09 -10.59
C GLY A 12 41.39 -6.39 -11.11
N VAL A 13 41.27 -7.08 -12.25
CA VAL A 13 39.97 -7.37 -12.88
C VAL A 13 39.26 -8.54 -12.18
N VAL A 14 40.00 -9.52 -11.70
CA VAL A 14 39.43 -10.68 -10.96
C VAL A 14 38.89 -10.26 -9.60
N ALA A 15 39.53 -9.33 -8.90
CA ALA A 15 39.07 -8.81 -7.62
C ALA A 15 37.77 -8.00 -7.75
N LEU A 16 37.59 -7.22 -8.84
CA LEU A 16 36.38 -6.44 -9.09
C LEU A 16 35.18 -7.36 -9.43
N LEU A 17 35.39 -8.44 -10.19
CA LEU A 17 34.34 -9.40 -10.54
C LEU A 17 33.90 -10.25 -9.35
N ALA A 18 34.79 -10.56 -8.41
CA ALA A 18 34.46 -11.31 -7.21
C ALA A 18 33.62 -10.50 -6.21
N THR A 19 33.84 -9.17 -6.10
CA THR A 19 33.05 -8.31 -5.20
C THR A 19 31.63 -8.08 -5.72
N THR A 20 31.45 -7.92 -7.03
CA THR A 20 30.12 -7.78 -7.62
C THR A 20 29.29 -9.08 -7.56
N ALA A 21 29.89 -10.24 -7.74
CA ALA A 21 29.21 -11.52 -7.62
C ALA A 21 28.77 -11.82 -6.17
N CYS A 22 29.53 -11.39 -5.17
CA CYS A 22 29.22 -11.61 -3.77
C CYS A 22 28.05 -10.71 -3.32
N SER A 23 27.98 -9.44 -3.76
CA SER A 23 26.87 -8.55 -3.42
C SER A 23 25.55 -9.02 -4.03
N THR A 24 25.53 -9.45 -5.28
CA THR A 24 24.31 -9.96 -5.93
C THR A 24 23.78 -11.23 -5.27
N TYR A 25 24.64 -12.10 -4.76
CA TYR A 25 24.23 -13.31 -4.02
C TYR A 25 23.59 -12.96 -2.66
N LEU A 26 24.15 -12.00 -1.93
CA LEU A 26 23.63 -11.53 -0.65
C LEU A 26 22.27 -10.85 -0.84
N ASP A 27 22.15 -10.01 -1.86
CA ASP A 27 20.90 -9.33 -2.20
C ASP A 27 19.80 -10.34 -2.57
N ALA A 28 20.08 -11.34 -3.40
CA ALA A 28 19.12 -12.38 -3.77
C ALA A 28 18.64 -13.21 -2.56
N ARG A 29 19.52 -13.50 -1.61
CA ARG A 29 19.17 -14.21 -0.38
C ARG A 29 18.31 -13.35 0.54
N ALA A 30 18.61 -12.04 0.63
CA ALA A 30 17.83 -11.07 1.38
C ALA A 30 16.45 -10.87 0.75
N GLU A 31 16.35 -10.83 -0.58
CA GLU A 31 15.06 -10.77 -1.31
C GLU A 31 14.12 -11.91 -0.94
N ALA A 32 14.62 -13.15 -0.91
CA ALA A 32 13.80 -14.32 -0.58
C ALA A 32 13.24 -14.23 0.86
N ALA A 33 14.08 -13.83 1.82
CA ALA A 33 13.67 -13.68 3.22
C ALA A 33 12.67 -12.54 3.40
N LEU A 34 12.92 -11.38 2.75
CA LEU A 34 12.03 -10.22 2.81
C LEU A 34 10.70 -10.47 2.12
N ARG A 35 10.69 -11.18 1.00
CA ARG A 35 9.45 -11.54 0.31
C ARG A 35 8.49 -12.25 1.26
N GLU A 36 8.97 -13.24 2.00
CA GLU A 36 8.14 -13.97 2.97
C GLU A 36 7.64 -13.06 4.10
N ALA A 37 8.50 -12.20 4.64
CA ALA A 37 8.13 -11.26 5.69
C ALA A 37 7.09 -10.23 5.23
N LEU A 38 7.30 -9.63 4.04
CA LEU A 38 6.40 -8.61 3.49
C LEU A 38 5.04 -9.19 3.09
N VAL A 39 5.00 -10.41 2.54
CA VAL A 39 3.72 -11.08 2.20
C VAL A 39 2.85 -11.27 3.43
N ARG A 40 3.42 -11.62 4.58
CA ARG A 40 2.65 -11.76 5.84
C ARG A 40 2.04 -10.44 6.30
N VAL A 41 2.74 -9.34 6.06
CA VAL A 41 2.32 -8.00 6.46
C VAL A 41 1.29 -7.44 5.50
N VAL A 42 1.56 -7.58 4.19
CA VAL A 42 0.76 -6.93 3.14
C VAL A 42 -0.52 -7.73 2.84
N GLY A 43 -0.49 -9.05 3.00
CA GLY A 43 -1.61 -9.95 2.71
C GLY A 43 -1.46 -10.66 1.36
N PRO A 44 -2.37 -11.56 0.98
CA PRO A 44 -2.32 -12.30 -0.27
C PRO A 44 -2.49 -11.40 -1.48
N ALA A 45 -1.75 -11.70 -2.55
CA ALA A 45 -1.81 -10.97 -3.82
C ALA A 45 -1.63 -11.90 -5.02
N ALA A 46 -1.97 -11.39 -6.22
CA ALA A 46 -1.75 -12.12 -7.47
C ALA A 46 -0.26 -12.22 -7.82
N SER A 47 0.54 -11.21 -7.48
CA SER A 47 1.99 -11.23 -7.70
C SER A 47 2.71 -10.27 -6.75
N TYR A 48 3.98 -10.62 -6.50
CA TYR A 48 4.94 -9.80 -5.75
C TYR A 48 6.27 -9.74 -6.49
N ASP A 49 6.83 -8.55 -6.59
CA ASP A 49 8.21 -8.29 -7.01
C ASP A 49 8.93 -7.60 -5.85
N VAL A 50 10.07 -8.17 -5.44
CA VAL A 50 10.90 -7.64 -4.36
C VAL A 50 12.30 -7.48 -4.89
N ARG A 51 12.86 -6.31 -4.76
CA ARG A 51 14.25 -6.01 -5.12
C ARG A 51 14.97 -5.43 -3.92
N VAL A 52 16.16 -5.92 -3.68
CA VAL A 52 17.01 -5.53 -2.58
C VAL A 52 18.33 -5.01 -3.13
N SER A 53 18.88 -3.99 -2.50
CA SER A 53 20.24 -3.54 -2.74
C SER A 53 20.92 -3.10 -1.45
N GLY A 54 22.23 -3.33 -1.37
CA GLY A 54 23.04 -2.95 -0.22
C GLY A 54 22.76 -3.81 1.02
N ALA A 55 22.59 -5.13 0.84
CA ALA A 55 22.48 -6.05 1.96
C ALA A 55 23.83 -6.24 2.67
N SER A 56 23.84 -6.13 4.00
CA SER A 56 25.02 -6.44 4.82
C SER A 56 25.38 -7.93 4.75
N VAL A 57 26.64 -8.27 5.04
CA VAL A 57 27.14 -9.64 4.96
C VAL A 57 26.32 -10.62 5.83
N ASP A 58 25.89 -10.17 6.99
CA ASP A 58 25.03 -10.93 7.90
C ASP A 58 23.55 -10.90 7.49
N GLY A 59 23.18 -10.04 6.50
CA GLY A 59 21.82 -9.86 6.01
C GLY A 59 20.85 -9.23 7.03
N SER A 60 21.36 -8.64 8.11
CA SER A 60 20.53 -7.99 9.13
C SER A 60 20.16 -6.54 8.76
N ARG A 61 20.96 -5.90 7.89
CA ARG A 61 20.75 -4.52 7.43
C ARG A 61 20.68 -4.50 5.91
N ILE A 62 19.77 -3.68 5.39
CA ILE A 62 19.55 -3.52 3.96
C ILE A 62 19.38 -2.04 3.70
N GLU A 63 20.15 -1.50 2.77
CA GLU A 63 20.09 -0.07 2.46
C GLU A 63 18.78 0.32 1.79
N HIS A 64 18.36 -0.48 0.80
CA HIS A 64 17.19 -0.17 0.01
C HIS A 64 16.42 -1.43 -0.38
N VAL A 65 15.08 -1.36 -0.22
CA VAL A 65 14.13 -2.40 -0.62
C VAL A 65 13.02 -1.76 -1.43
N ARG A 66 12.84 -2.24 -2.65
CA ARG A 66 11.66 -1.93 -3.46
C ARG A 66 10.76 -3.15 -3.52
N PHE A 67 9.51 -2.97 -3.15
CA PHE A 67 8.48 -4.00 -3.17
C PHE A 67 7.31 -3.52 -4.02
N VAL A 68 6.85 -4.37 -4.93
CA VAL A 68 5.65 -4.11 -5.74
C VAL A 68 4.71 -5.30 -5.62
N GLY A 69 3.51 -5.06 -5.09
CA GLY A 69 2.43 -6.04 -5.03
C GLY A 69 1.29 -5.66 -5.97
N ARG A 70 0.64 -6.66 -6.57
CA ARG A 70 -0.52 -6.46 -7.46
C ARG A 70 -1.71 -7.27 -6.98
N ARG A 71 -2.90 -6.67 -7.03
CA ARG A 71 -4.17 -7.30 -6.62
C ARG A 71 -4.11 -7.86 -5.21
N ILE A 72 -3.79 -7.00 -4.25
CA ILE A 72 -3.64 -7.36 -2.85
C ILE A 72 -5.01 -7.36 -2.19
N ALA A 73 -5.42 -8.53 -1.69
CA ALA A 73 -6.71 -8.71 -1.03
C ALA A 73 -6.55 -8.81 0.50
N ARG A 74 -7.36 -8.04 1.23
CA ARG A 74 -7.50 -8.13 2.68
C ARG A 74 -8.97 -8.25 3.03
N ALA A 75 -9.28 -8.93 4.14
CA ALA A 75 -10.66 -9.22 4.52
C ALA A 75 -11.48 -7.95 4.81
N ASP A 76 -10.87 -6.91 5.33
CA ASP A 76 -11.48 -5.69 5.88
C ASP A 76 -11.15 -4.40 5.11
N ALA A 77 -10.52 -4.53 3.94
CA ALA A 77 -10.16 -3.41 3.08
C ALA A 77 -10.52 -3.69 1.61
N PRO A 78 -10.64 -2.66 0.77
CA PRO A 78 -10.78 -2.88 -0.66
C PRO A 78 -9.52 -3.52 -1.24
N VAL A 79 -9.68 -4.27 -2.34
CA VAL A 79 -8.55 -4.86 -3.05
C VAL A 79 -7.68 -3.74 -3.64
N LEU A 80 -6.41 -3.72 -3.26
CA LEU A 80 -5.45 -2.80 -3.85
C LEU A 80 -5.01 -3.33 -5.21
N ASP A 81 -5.19 -2.54 -6.25
CA ASP A 81 -4.73 -2.92 -7.61
C ASP A 81 -3.20 -2.96 -7.67
N ARG A 82 -2.55 -1.98 -7.04
CA ARG A 82 -1.09 -1.90 -6.90
C ARG A 82 -0.70 -1.31 -5.55
N LEU A 83 0.33 -1.88 -4.98
CA LEU A 83 1.08 -1.33 -3.84
C LEU A 83 2.55 -1.29 -4.20
N GLU A 84 3.16 -0.13 -4.11
CA GLU A 84 4.60 0.05 -4.24
C GLU A 84 5.15 0.58 -2.91
N LEU A 85 6.14 -0.12 -2.36
CA LEU A 85 6.86 0.29 -1.16
C LEU A 85 8.32 0.52 -1.53
N ASP A 86 8.84 1.67 -1.14
CA ASP A 86 10.23 2.04 -1.24
C ASP A 86 10.75 2.27 0.19
N LEU A 87 11.62 1.40 0.66
CA LEU A 87 12.07 1.34 2.05
C LEU A 87 13.57 1.57 2.11
N HIS A 88 14.01 2.47 2.98
CA HIS A 88 15.41 2.76 3.20
C HIS A 88 15.82 2.45 4.64
N GLY A 89 17.05 1.97 4.82
CA GLY A 89 17.61 1.67 6.14
C GLY A 89 16.81 0.59 6.88
N VAL A 90 16.58 -0.52 6.20
CA VAL A 90 15.77 -1.65 6.72
C VAL A 90 16.63 -2.53 7.63
N VAL A 91 16.08 -2.86 8.80
CA VAL A 91 16.67 -3.83 9.74
C VAL A 91 15.74 -5.03 9.85
N VAL A 92 16.30 -6.22 9.67
CA VAL A 92 15.56 -7.49 9.65
C VAL A 92 16.03 -8.39 10.78
N ASP A 93 15.09 -8.91 11.56
CA ASP A 93 15.34 -10.07 12.40
C ASP A 93 15.19 -11.35 11.55
N ARG A 94 16.30 -11.99 11.25
CA ARG A 94 16.33 -13.19 10.42
C ARG A 94 15.73 -14.41 11.10
N ALA A 95 15.87 -14.50 12.43
CA ALA A 95 15.33 -15.61 13.20
C ALA A 95 13.80 -15.54 13.26
N ALA A 96 13.27 -14.36 13.54
CA ALA A 96 11.84 -14.08 13.55
C ALA A 96 11.24 -13.86 12.15
N LYS A 97 12.07 -13.72 11.10
CA LYS A 97 11.67 -13.35 9.73
C LYS A 97 10.75 -12.11 9.73
N SER A 98 11.13 -11.10 10.48
CA SER A 98 10.35 -9.88 10.69
C SER A 98 11.17 -8.62 10.47
N LEU A 99 10.49 -7.54 10.06
CA LEU A 99 11.07 -6.21 9.99
C LEU A 99 11.10 -5.62 11.39
N THR A 100 12.28 -5.22 11.88
CA THR A 100 12.44 -4.62 13.20
C THR A 100 12.52 -3.10 13.16
N ALA A 101 13.09 -2.54 12.07
CA ALA A 101 13.13 -1.11 11.87
C ALA A 101 13.16 -0.75 10.39
N VAL A 102 12.66 0.44 10.07
CA VAL A 102 12.75 1.07 8.75
C VAL A 102 13.07 2.54 8.97
N GLY A 103 14.12 3.04 8.33
CA GLY A 103 14.56 4.42 8.46
C GLY A 103 13.63 5.39 7.75
N ALA A 104 13.36 5.15 6.47
CA ALA A 104 12.39 5.93 5.69
C ALA A 104 11.52 5.02 4.83
N THR A 105 10.27 5.42 4.63
CA THR A 105 9.27 4.69 3.86
C THR A 105 8.59 5.64 2.89
N ARG A 106 8.46 5.23 1.63
CA ARG A 106 7.51 5.81 0.67
C ARG A 106 6.56 4.72 0.23
N VAL A 107 5.29 5.05 0.16
CA VAL A 107 4.22 4.15 -0.21
C VAL A 107 3.41 4.77 -1.33
N GLU A 108 3.18 4.02 -2.40
CA GLU A 108 2.23 4.38 -3.44
C GLU A 108 1.19 3.26 -3.56
N LEU A 109 -0.06 3.64 -3.45
CA LEU A 109 -1.21 2.74 -3.52
C LEU A 109 -2.08 3.12 -4.71
N GLN A 110 -2.63 2.12 -5.38
CA GLN A 110 -3.65 2.30 -6.40
C GLN A 110 -4.85 1.42 -6.09
N LEU A 111 -6.03 2.00 -6.17
CA LEU A 111 -7.32 1.36 -5.94
C LEU A 111 -8.24 1.68 -7.13
N LYS A 112 -8.93 0.68 -7.68
CA LYS A 112 -9.91 0.88 -8.75
C LYS A 112 -11.30 1.15 -8.20
N GLY A 113 -12.08 1.95 -8.90
CA GLY A 113 -13.48 2.21 -8.56
C GLY A 113 -14.30 0.92 -8.47
N ALA A 114 -14.04 -0.05 -9.34
CA ALA A 114 -14.70 -1.37 -9.28
C ALA A 114 -14.37 -2.15 -8.00
N ASP A 115 -13.13 -2.11 -7.51
CA ASP A 115 -12.73 -2.79 -6.28
C ASP A 115 -13.31 -2.09 -5.05
N LEU A 116 -13.40 -0.76 -5.10
CA LEU A 116 -14.10 0.02 -4.08
C LEU A 116 -15.60 -0.30 -4.07
N ALA A 117 -16.24 -0.47 -5.24
CA ALA A 117 -17.62 -0.91 -5.32
C ALA A 117 -17.83 -2.27 -4.63
N VAL A 118 -16.99 -3.26 -4.91
CA VAL A 118 -17.05 -4.58 -4.24
C VAL A 118 -16.93 -4.43 -2.72
N PHE A 119 -16.02 -3.61 -2.25
CA PHE A 119 -15.85 -3.33 -0.82
C PHE A 119 -17.09 -2.70 -0.20
N LEU A 120 -17.65 -1.68 -0.85
CA LEU A 120 -18.86 -1.00 -0.40
C LEU A 120 -20.11 -1.88 -0.47
N GLY A 121 -20.06 -2.97 -1.24
CA GLY A 121 -21.13 -3.97 -1.32
C GLY A 121 -21.53 -4.59 0.02
N ARG A 122 -20.72 -4.44 1.07
CA ARG A 122 -21.03 -4.87 2.44
C ARG A 122 -22.18 -4.07 3.06
N TRP A 123 -22.31 -2.81 2.67
CA TRP A 123 -23.29 -1.86 3.20
C TRP A 123 -24.31 -1.43 2.16
N LEU A 124 -23.96 -1.55 0.88
CA LEU A 124 -24.78 -1.14 -0.25
C LEU A 124 -25.03 -2.33 -1.17
N GLY A 125 -26.29 -2.66 -1.45
CA GLY A 125 -26.61 -3.66 -2.46
C GLY A 125 -26.24 -3.15 -3.85
N GLU A 126 -25.43 -3.91 -4.61
CA GLU A 126 -25.02 -3.65 -5.97
C GLU A 126 -24.50 -2.21 -6.21
N PRO A 127 -23.49 -1.76 -5.44
CA PRO A 127 -23.03 -0.39 -5.54
C PRO A 127 -22.36 -0.15 -6.90
N ARG A 128 -22.62 1.04 -7.45
CA ARG A 128 -21.89 1.58 -8.60
C ARG A 128 -21.08 2.78 -8.13
N VAL A 129 -19.79 2.70 -8.32
CA VAL A 129 -18.86 3.79 -7.97
C VAL A 129 -18.50 4.54 -9.24
N THR A 130 -18.58 5.85 -9.18
CA THR A 130 -18.10 6.77 -10.24
C THR A 130 -17.11 7.73 -9.61
N LEU A 131 -15.91 7.75 -10.15
CA LEU A 131 -14.82 8.60 -9.72
C LEU A 131 -14.72 9.83 -10.62
N ALA A 132 -14.45 10.99 -10.03
CA ALA A 132 -14.25 12.24 -10.77
C ALA A 132 -13.10 13.05 -10.16
N PRO A 133 -12.09 13.41 -10.96
CA PRO A 133 -10.99 14.23 -10.50
C PRO A 133 -11.42 15.54 -9.87
N PRO A 134 -10.67 16.10 -8.89
CA PRO A 134 -9.42 15.52 -8.34
C PRO A 134 -9.66 14.55 -7.16
N ASP A 135 -10.82 14.59 -6.51
CA ASP A 135 -11.08 13.90 -5.23
C ASP A 135 -12.53 13.40 -5.08
N ARG A 136 -13.37 13.61 -6.10
CA ARG A 136 -14.81 13.36 -5.99
C ARG A 136 -15.17 11.92 -6.29
N ILE A 137 -16.20 11.48 -5.56
CA ILE A 137 -16.77 10.14 -5.70
C ILE A 137 -18.31 10.23 -5.63
N ALA A 138 -18.96 9.48 -6.50
CA ALA A 138 -20.39 9.21 -6.40
C ALA A 138 -20.60 7.71 -6.28
N VAL A 139 -21.47 7.29 -5.36
CA VAL A 139 -21.82 5.89 -5.15
C VAL A 139 -23.31 5.75 -5.20
N ALA A 140 -23.82 4.98 -6.14
CA ALA A 140 -25.22 4.61 -6.23
C ALA A 140 -25.40 3.17 -5.78
N GLY A 141 -26.48 2.88 -5.02
CA GLY A 141 -26.75 1.52 -4.53
C GLY A 141 -27.97 1.50 -3.60
N THR A 142 -28.28 0.35 -3.06
CA THR A 142 -29.38 0.20 -2.09
C THR A 142 -28.79 -0.02 -0.69
N PRO A 143 -28.86 0.99 0.22
CA PRO A 143 -28.30 0.84 1.56
C PRO A 143 -28.97 -0.32 2.30
N ARG A 144 -28.16 -1.11 3.01
CA ARG A 144 -28.61 -2.22 3.84
C ARG A 144 -28.07 -2.03 5.26
N ILE A 145 -28.96 -1.97 6.23
CA ILE A 145 -28.61 -1.97 7.65
C ILE A 145 -29.26 -3.17 8.29
N GLY A 146 -28.45 -4.07 8.88
CA GLY A 146 -28.96 -5.30 9.48
C GLY A 146 -29.69 -6.22 8.50
N GLY A 147 -29.35 -6.19 7.20
CA GLY A 147 -30.02 -6.96 6.14
C GLY A 147 -31.29 -6.30 5.57
N ILE A 148 -31.76 -5.20 6.15
CA ILE A 148 -32.94 -4.49 5.70
C ILE A 148 -32.53 -3.41 4.68
N ALA A 149 -33.14 -3.44 3.48
CA ALA A 149 -32.92 -2.42 2.46
C ALA A 149 -33.58 -1.10 2.87
N LEU A 150 -32.80 -0.02 2.88
CA LEU A 150 -33.28 1.34 3.14
C LEU A 150 -33.44 2.10 1.81
N GLY A 151 -34.51 2.86 1.68
CA GLY A 151 -34.68 3.76 0.52
C GLY A 151 -35.75 3.33 -0.50
N GLY A 152 -36.45 2.21 -0.28
CA GLY A 152 -37.52 1.76 -1.19
C GLY A 152 -37.05 1.52 -2.62
N ALA A 153 -37.95 1.62 -3.61
CA ALA A 153 -37.66 1.32 -5.02
C ALA A 153 -36.68 2.31 -5.73
N GLY A 154 -36.23 3.38 -5.06
CA GLY A 154 -35.37 4.40 -5.67
C GLY A 154 -33.87 4.33 -5.35
N GLY A 155 -33.46 3.37 -4.50
CA GLY A 155 -32.05 3.27 -4.10
C GLY A 155 -31.52 4.49 -3.31
N ALA A 156 -30.21 4.56 -3.19
CA ALA A 156 -29.51 5.73 -2.63
C ALA A 156 -28.41 6.19 -3.58
N GLU A 157 -28.17 7.49 -3.57
CA GLU A 157 -27.02 8.13 -4.21
C GLU A 157 -26.24 8.91 -3.15
N LEU A 158 -24.98 8.55 -3.01
CA LEU A 158 -24.02 9.15 -2.11
C LEU A 158 -23.03 9.95 -2.94
N GLN A 159 -22.83 11.23 -2.62
CA GLN A 159 -21.83 12.07 -3.27
C GLN A 159 -20.90 12.63 -2.20
N GLY A 160 -19.60 12.60 -2.48
CA GLY A 160 -18.61 13.05 -1.51
C GLY A 160 -17.21 13.18 -2.08
N ARG A 161 -16.26 13.28 -1.17
CA ARG A 161 -14.84 13.42 -1.47
C ARG A 161 -14.03 12.41 -0.69
N LEU A 162 -12.92 11.98 -1.29
CA LEU A 162 -11.92 11.14 -0.65
C LEU A 162 -10.90 12.04 0.04
N ILE A 163 -10.70 11.84 1.33
CA ILE A 163 -9.80 12.67 2.15
C ILE A 163 -8.85 11.78 2.93
N GLY A 164 -7.55 12.09 2.82
CA GLY A 164 -6.52 11.52 3.68
C GLY A 164 -6.43 12.30 5.00
N ASN A 165 -6.46 11.60 6.13
CA ASN A 165 -6.22 12.19 7.44
C ASN A 165 -5.30 11.29 8.27
N GLY A 166 -4.07 11.75 8.51
CA GLY A 166 -3.07 10.95 9.19
C GLY A 166 -2.74 9.69 8.41
N THR A 167 -3.13 8.53 8.92
CA THR A 167 -2.91 7.22 8.30
C THR A 167 -4.13 6.67 7.59
N GLN A 168 -5.26 7.38 7.63
CA GLN A 168 -6.56 6.88 7.22
C GLN A 168 -7.12 7.60 6.01
N LEU A 169 -7.74 6.83 5.11
CA LEU A 169 -8.53 7.32 3.99
C LEU A 169 -10.01 7.31 4.39
N PHE A 170 -10.66 8.45 4.24
CA PHE A 170 -12.08 8.65 4.54
C PHE A 170 -12.87 9.02 3.28
N LEU A 171 -14.11 8.57 3.25
CA LEU A 171 -15.14 9.11 2.38
C LEU A 171 -15.95 10.15 3.19
N MET A 172 -15.78 11.39 2.85
CA MET A 172 -16.52 12.50 3.41
C MET A 172 -17.71 12.82 2.51
N MET A 173 -18.93 12.68 3.04
CA MET A 173 -20.13 12.81 2.22
C MET A 173 -20.63 14.27 2.19
N ASP A 174 -20.76 14.81 0.99
CA ASP A 174 -21.36 16.13 0.76
C ASP A 174 -22.89 16.01 0.72
N ARG A 175 -23.42 14.95 0.07
CA ARG A 175 -24.86 14.73 -0.12
C ARG A 175 -25.23 13.26 -0.10
N ILE A 176 -26.41 12.95 0.50
CA ILE A 176 -27.06 11.64 0.39
C ILE A 176 -28.49 11.87 -0.10
N ARG A 177 -28.87 11.15 -1.15
CA ARG A 177 -30.25 11.09 -1.65
C ARG A 177 -30.81 9.69 -1.41
N LEU A 178 -32.01 9.60 -0.89
CA LEU A 178 -32.77 8.36 -0.71
C LEU A 178 -34.04 8.43 -1.57
N GLY A 179 -34.09 7.61 -2.61
CA GLY A 179 -35.16 7.73 -3.59
C GLY A 179 -35.19 9.10 -4.25
N ARG A 180 -36.31 9.86 -4.06
CA ARG A 180 -36.50 11.20 -4.64
C ARG A 180 -36.14 12.34 -3.70
N GLY A 181 -35.78 12.06 -2.43
CA GLY A 181 -35.54 13.07 -1.41
C GLY A 181 -34.11 13.13 -0.92
N GLU A 182 -33.73 14.22 -0.30
CA GLU A 182 -32.47 14.32 0.46
C GLU A 182 -32.62 13.58 1.79
N ALA A 183 -31.57 12.84 2.17
CA ALA A 183 -31.55 12.15 3.46
C ALA A 183 -31.38 13.16 4.61
N PRO A 184 -31.97 12.90 5.78
CA PRO A 184 -31.72 13.71 6.97
C PRO A 184 -30.21 13.73 7.32
N ALA A 185 -29.76 14.84 7.93
CA ALA A 185 -28.34 14.97 8.33
C ALA A 185 -27.83 13.79 9.21
N LEU A 186 -28.71 13.25 10.07
CA LEU A 186 -28.37 12.08 10.89
C LEU A 186 -28.05 10.84 10.05
N ALA A 187 -28.72 10.62 8.94
CA ALA A 187 -28.46 9.48 8.05
C ALA A 187 -27.04 9.56 7.46
N ARG A 188 -26.57 10.79 7.13
CA ARG A 188 -25.21 11.01 6.66
C ARG A 188 -24.18 10.56 7.69
N VAL A 189 -24.33 10.99 8.94
CA VAL A 189 -23.41 10.63 10.04
C VAL A 189 -23.38 9.10 10.25
N VAL A 190 -24.53 8.44 10.21
CA VAL A 190 -24.62 6.99 10.38
C VAL A 190 -23.89 6.25 9.23
N VAL A 191 -24.10 6.69 8.00
CA VAL A 191 -23.48 6.06 6.82
C VAL A 191 -21.97 6.32 6.81
N GLU A 192 -21.53 7.55 7.05
CA GLU A 192 -20.09 7.88 7.16
C GLU A 192 -19.41 7.02 8.22
N ARG A 193 -20.02 6.87 9.39
CA ARG A 193 -19.46 6.05 10.48
C ARG A 193 -19.41 4.56 10.15
N ALA A 194 -20.33 4.07 9.35
CA ALA A 194 -20.37 2.66 8.96
C ALA A 194 -19.32 2.31 7.90
N ILE A 195 -18.98 3.25 7.01
CA ILE A 195 -18.07 3.01 5.87
C ILE A 195 -16.63 3.36 6.21
N ASN A 196 -16.42 4.36 7.06
CA ASN A 196 -15.09 4.87 7.37
C ASN A 196 -14.41 4.20 8.58
N PRO A 197 -13.07 4.09 8.56
CA PRO A 197 -12.20 4.43 7.45
C PRO A 197 -12.27 3.40 6.32
N ILE A 198 -12.14 3.85 5.05
CA ILE A 198 -12.07 2.95 3.89
C ILE A 198 -10.77 2.15 3.90
N LEU A 199 -9.68 2.79 4.30
CA LEU A 199 -8.34 2.20 4.37
C LEU A 199 -7.58 2.83 5.54
N ASP A 200 -6.90 2.00 6.32
CA ASP A 200 -5.93 2.44 7.33
C ASP A 200 -4.55 1.86 7.01
N VAL A 201 -3.57 2.73 6.81
CA VAL A 201 -2.19 2.32 6.56
C VAL A 201 -1.39 2.13 7.86
N ALA A 202 -1.92 2.56 9.02
CA ALA A 202 -1.26 2.41 10.32
C ALA A 202 -1.22 0.96 10.82
N GLU A 203 -2.16 0.12 10.40
CA GLU A 203 -2.19 -1.31 10.75
C GLU A 203 -1.02 -2.11 10.15
N ARG A 204 -0.14 -1.43 9.41
CA ARG A 204 1.05 -2.00 8.79
C ARG A 204 2.28 -1.65 9.63
N PRO A 205 3.30 -2.53 9.74
CA PRO A 205 4.51 -2.25 10.54
C PRO A 205 5.34 -1.08 10.02
N LEU A 206 4.92 -0.47 8.91
CA LEU A 206 5.63 0.63 8.28
C LEU A 206 5.06 1.96 8.78
N PRO A 207 5.88 2.85 9.31
CA PRO A 207 5.45 4.20 9.64
C PRO A 207 5.12 4.92 8.33
N ALA A 208 3.85 5.18 8.08
CA ALA A 208 3.43 5.92 6.90
C ALA A 208 2.28 6.84 7.28
N ARG A 209 2.32 8.06 6.74
CA ARG A 209 1.25 9.05 6.82
C ARG A 209 0.83 9.41 5.40
N LEU A 210 -0.45 9.57 5.17
CA LEU A 210 -0.97 9.96 3.88
C LEU A 210 -0.53 11.39 3.53
N ASP A 211 0.12 11.55 2.39
CA ASP A 211 0.59 12.83 1.87
C ASP A 211 -0.38 13.39 0.83
N ALA A 212 -0.91 12.51 -0.04
CA ALA A 212 -1.85 12.90 -1.09
C ALA A 212 -2.85 11.77 -1.40
N VAL A 213 -4.06 12.18 -1.80
CA VAL A 213 -5.10 11.31 -2.34
C VAL A 213 -5.63 11.98 -3.60
N GLU A 214 -5.56 11.29 -4.72
CA GLU A 214 -5.95 11.80 -6.03
C GLU A 214 -6.83 10.80 -6.77
N VAL A 215 -7.90 11.29 -7.37
CA VAL A 215 -8.74 10.52 -8.28
C VAL A 215 -8.28 10.79 -9.71
N GLY A 216 -7.86 9.73 -10.40
CA GLY A 216 -7.48 9.79 -11.80
C GLY A 216 -8.68 9.72 -12.75
N SER A 217 -8.47 10.15 -13.99
CA SER A 217 -9.46 10.01 -15.08
C SER A 217 -9.61 8.57 -15.60
N ASP A 218 -8.74 7.66 -15.15
CA ASP A 218 -8.67 6.25 -15.51
C ASP A 218 -9.42 5.34 -14.52
N ASP A 219 -10.38 5.88 -13.78
CA ASP A 219 -11.15 5.19 -12.74
C ASP A 219 -10.27 4.60 -11.64
N THR A 220 -9.16 5.29 -11.32
CA THR A 220 -8.26 4.92 -10.23
C THR A 220 -8.18 5.98 -9.15
N ILE A 221 -7.97 5.53 -7.92
CA ILE A 221 -7.59 6.37 -6.78
C ILE A 221 -6.12 6.10 -6.52
N ARG A 222 -5.30 7.14 -6.55
CA ARG A 222 -3.88 7.11 -6.23
C ARG A 222 -3.67 7.71 -4.86
N ILE A 223 -2.93 7.01 -4.03
CA ILE A 223 -2.65 7.43 -2.65
C ILE A 223 -1.14 7.38 -2.48
N ALA A 224 -0.56 8.52 -2.11
CA ALA A 224 0.83 8.61 -1.70
C ALA A 224 0.90 8.73 -0.17
N ALA A 225 1.87 8.03 0.41
CA ALA A 225 2.14 8.12 1.84
C ALA A 225 3.65 8.04 2.08
N SER A 226 4.14 8.71 3.10
CA SER A 226 5.52 8.66 3.52
C SER A 226 5.66 8.60 5.03
N GLY A 227 6.81 8.15 5.48
CA GLY A 227 7.15 8.14 6.90
C GLY A 227 8.64 8.00 7.10
N SER A 228 9.11 8.57 8.19
CA SER A 228 10.48 8.37 8.67
C SER A 228 10.46 8.14 10.17
N ARG A 229 11.19 7.12 10.62
CA ARG A 229 11.61 7.06 12.02
C ARG A 229 12.95 7.75 12.10
N LEU A 230 12.99 8.93 12.69
CA LEU A 230 14.26 9.46 13.17
C LEU A 230 14.84 8.42 14.13
N PRO A 231 16.14 8.09 14.02
CA PRO A 231 16.77 7.26 15.01
C PRO A 231 16.53 7.95 16.37
N GLN A 232 15.80 7.29 17.26
CA GLN A 232 15.80 7.72 18.66
C GLN A 232 17.28 7.71 19.08
N ALA A 233 17.84 8.90 19.36
CA ALA A 233 19.12 8.99 20.02
C ALA A 233 18.98 8.14 21.29
N ALA A 234 19.78 7.09 21.37
CA ALA A 234 19.85 6.29 22.58
C ALA A 234 20.23 7.21 23.75
N PRO A 235 19.61 7.07 24.92
CA PRO A 235 19.92 7.85 26.11
C PRO A 235 21.37 7.62 26.55
#